data_809302f6d707701363d04a9f9fe3d72e
#
_entry.id   809302f6d707701363d04a9f9fe3d72e
#
_cell.length_a   1.000
_cell.length_b   1.000
_cell.length_c   1.000
_cell.angle_alpha   90.00
_cell.angle_beta   90.00
_cell.angle_gamma   90.00
#
_symmetry.space_group_name_H-M   'P 1'
#
loop_
_entity.id
_entity.type
_entity.pdbx_description
1 polymer ?
#
loop_
_entity_poly.entity_id
_entity_poly.type
_entity_poly.pdbx_seq_one_letter_code
_entity_poly.pdbx_strand_id
1 'polypeptide(L)'
;MGPSLSRRAALAGGAAVVALTGCSGEDGAGPEQPPAEPPELVLARELIADKERVIGLYGVLIGKGAGELAPFRDRHQAHLTELRRRFPAAASPAPGATQSSGTPSPGASSPAASSPGAPTAGAAKVSLSSLREVERKAAAQRARRLSGIAPSMAQLVASIGACEAAHALALPRSL
;
A
#
# COMPACT_ATOMS: atom_id res chain seq x y z
N MET A 1 19.57 -36.51 -32.38
CA MET A 1 18.23 -36.20 -32.86
C MET A 1 17.29 -36.23 -31.67
N GLY A 2 16.94 -35.09 -31.11
CA GLY A 2 16.03 -34.95 -29.94
C GLY A 2 14.66 -34.40 -30.38
N PRO A 3 13.56 -34.87 -29.81
CA PRO A 3 12.22 -34.45 -30.21
C PRO A 3 11.93 -33.03 -29.71
N SER A 4 11.53 -32.16 -30.63
CA SER A 4 11.03 -30.80 -30.34
C SER A 4 9.61 -30.88 -29.79
N LEU A 5 9.43 -30.56 -28.52
CA LEU A 5 8.11 -30.46 -27.90
C LEU A 5 7.41 -29.16 -28.34
N SER A 6 6.41 -29.32 -29.19
CA SER A 6 5.53 -28.22 -29.67
C SER A 6 4.61 -27.75 -28.55
N ARG A 7 4.65 -26.43 -28.22
CA ARG A 7 3.85 -25.78 -27.18
C ARG A 7 2.41 -25.46 -27.61
N ARG A 8 1.84 -26.17 -28.59
CA ARG A 8 0.53 -25.85 -29.18
C ARG A 8 -0.62 -26.82 -28.89
N ALA A 9 -0.53 -27.66 -27.88
CA ALA A 9 -1.60 -28.61 -27.61
C ALA A 9 -2.04 -28.57 -26.14
N ALA A 10 -2.80 -27.57 -25.73
CA ALA A 10 -3.60 -27.60 -24.49
C ALA A 10 -4.66 -26.47 -24.47
N LEU A 11 -5.56 -26.43 -25.45
CA LEU A 11 -6.79 -25.65 -25.37
C LEU A 11 -7.94 -26.45 -25.99
N ALA A 12 -8.42 -27.46 -25.29
CA ALA A 12 -9.71 -28.09 -25.58
C ALA A 12 -10.24 -28.70 -24.28
N GLY A 13 -11.35 -28.21 -23.80
CA GLY A 13 -12.08 -28.94 -22.77
C GLY A 13 -12.90 -28.05 -21.82
N GLY A 14 -14.20 -27.96 -22.10
CA GLY A 14 -15.24 -28.08 -21.12
C GLY A 14 -16.01 -26.84 -20.70
N ALA A 15 -16.98 -26.42 -21.52
CA ALA A 15 -18.10 -25.64 -21.05
C ALA A 15 -19.09 -26.57 -20.33
N ALA A 16 -19.15 -26.50 -19.01
CA ALA A 16 -20.25 -27.07 -18.23
C ALA A 16 -21.15 -25.93 -17.77
N VAL A 17 -22.26 -25.74 -18.49
CA VAL A 17 -23.37 -24.87 -18.08
C VAL A 17 -24.21 -25.67 -17.08
N VAL A 18 -24.14 -25.29 -15.79
CA VAL A 18 -25.08 -25.75 -14.76
C VAL A 18 -26.10 -24.64 -14.57
N ALA A 19 -27.26 -24.77 -15.18
CA ALA A 19 -28.44 -23.98 -14.89
C ALA A 19 -29.07 -24.49 -13.59
N LEU A 20 -28.88 -23.76 -12.49
CA LEU A 20 -29.65 -23.95 -11.27
C LEU A 20 -30.79 -22.91 -11.23
N THR A 21 -31.93 -23.31 -11.68
CA THR A 21 -33.20 -22.67 -11.33
C THR A 21 -33.55 -23.06 -9.90
N GLY A 22 -33.43 -22.13 -9.00
CA GLY A 22 -33.77 -22.28 -7.57
C GLY A 22 -34.60 -21.10 -7.09
N CYS A 23 -35.87 -21.33 -6.96
CA CYS A 23 -36.98 -20.71 -6.22
C CYS A 23 -36.73 -19.43 -5.42
N SER A 24 -37.63 -18.50 -5.72
CA SER A 24 -38.18 -17.41 -4.91
C SER A 24 -38.29 -17.74 -3.40
N GLY A 25 -37.57 -16.95 -2.60
CA GLY A 25 -37.87 -16.71 -1.21
C GLY A 25 -37.82 -15.20 -1.02
N GLU A 26 -38.96 -14.53 -1.02
CA GLU A 26 -39.14 -13.20 -0.49
C GLU A 26 -38.95 -13.28 1.01
N ASP A 27 -37.79 -12.91 1.52
CA ASP A 27 -37.63 -12.57 2.92
C ASP A 27 -36.51 -11.56 3.08
N GLY A 28 -36.89 -10.34 3.47
CA GLY A 28 -36.07 -9.39 4.19
C GLY A 28 -34.80 -8.90 3.47
N ALA A 29 -34.93 -7.89 2.61
CA ALA A 29 -33.78 -7.09 2.22
C ALA A 29 -33.20 -6.40 3.47
N GLY A 30 -32.30 -7.09 4.14
CA GLY A 30 -31.37 -6.45 5.05
C GLY A 30 -30.60 -5.36 4.29
N PRO A 31 -30.10 -4.32 4.97
CA PRO A 31 -29.38 -3.25 4.30
C PRO A 31 -28.29 -3.87 3.43
N GLU A 32 -28.42 -3.65 2.11
CA GLU A 32 -27.51 -4.15 1.09
C GLU A 32 -26.09 -3.69 1.45
N GLN A 33 -25.26 -4.61 1.86
CA GLN A 33 -23.90 -4.33 2.26
C GLN A 33 -23.14 -3.84 1.02
N PRO A 34 -22.48 -2.65 1.07
CA PRO A 34 -21.75 -2.16 -0.10
C PRO A 34 -20.81 -3.23 -0.63
N PRO A 35 -20.66 -3.36 -1.96
CA PRO A 35 -19.76 -4.33 -2.56
C PRO A 35 -18.35 -4.20 -1.95
N ALA A 36 -17.75 -5.33 -1.60
CA ALA A 36 -16.39 -5.34 -1.04
C ALA A 36 -15.42 -4.69 -2.04
N GLU A 37 -14.55 -3.82 -1.53
CA GLU A 37 -13.57 -3.14 -2.37
C GLU A 37 -12.62 -4.14 -3.04
N PRO A 38 -12.25 -3.95 -4.33
CA PRO A 38 -11.31 -4.83 -5.01
C PRO A 38 -9.99 -4.97 -4.26
N PRO A 39 -9.48 -6.19 -4.04
CA PRO A 39 -8.24 -6.42 -3.27
C PRO A 39 -7.03 -5.64 -3.79
N GLU A 40 -6.96 -5.44 -5.12
CA GLU A 40 -5.89 -4.66 -5.75
C GLU A 40 -5.95 -3.18 -5.40
N LEU A 41 -7.15 -2.62 -5.23
CA LEU A 41 -7.33 -1.23 -4.85
C LEU A 41 -6.92 -1.02 -3.37
N VAL A 42 -7.28 -1.96 -2.51
CA VAL A 42 -6.82 -1.99 -1.10
C VAL A 42 -5.30 -2.05 -1.04
N LEU A 43 -4.69 -2.99 -1.78
CA LEU A 43 -3.24 -3.13 -1.84
C LEU A 43 -2.56 -1.86 -2.39
N ALA A 44 -3.10 -1.26 -3.45
CA ALA A 44 -2.56 -0.01 -4.02
C ALA A 44 -2.57 1.12 -2.99
N ARG A 45 -3.66 1.27 -2.21
CA ARG A 45 -3.77 2.29 -1.16
C ARG A 45 -2.74 2.07 -0.05
N GLU A 46 -2.55 0.83 0.39
CA GLU A 46 -1.52 0.49 1.37
C GLU A 46 -0.11 0.80 0.85
N LEU A 47 0.17 0.50 -0.42
CA LEU A 47 1.45 0.81 -1.04
C LEU A 47 1.69 2.31 -1.16
N ILE A 48 0.68 3.10 -1.49
CA ILE A 48 0.73 4.56 -1.55
C ILE A 48 1.10 5.11 -0.18
N ALA A 49 0.34 4.75 0.86
CA ALA A 49 0.58 5.21 2.23
C ALA A 49 1.98 4.81 2.74
N ASP A 50 2.43 3.60 2.42
CA ASP A 50 3.76 3.13 2.79
C ASP A 50 4.88 3.94 2.09
N LYS A 51 4.71 4.27 0.79
CA LYS A 51 5.66 5.13 0.07
C LYS A 51 5.72 6.54 0.63
N GLU A 52 4.59 7.14 0.94
CA GLU A 52 4.52 8.47 1.57
C GLU A 52 5.27 8.48 2.90
N ARG A 53 5.04 7.47 3.73
CA ARG A 53 5.73 7.30 5.02
C ARG A 53 7.24 7.16 4.83
N VAL A 54 7.71 6.32 3.92
CA VAL A 54 9.13 6.09 3.67
C VAL A 54 9.81 7.35 3.12
N ILE A 55 9.18 8.05 2.18
CA ILE A 55 9.66 9.35 1.67
C ILE A 55 9.84 10.35 2.81
N GLY A 56 8.91 10.39 3.77
CA GLY A 56 9.03 11.22 4.97
C GLY A 56 10.25 10.86 5.82
N LEU A 57 10.53 9.56 6.02
CA LEU A 57 11.71 9.10 6.79
C LEU A 57 13.03 9.53 6.11
N TYR A 58 13.14 9.40 4.80
CA TYR A 58 14.27 9.93 4.04
C TYR A 58 14.39 11.46 4.19
N GLY A 59 13.26 12.17 4.08
CA GLY A 59 13.21 13.62 4.25
C GLY A 59 13.78 14.09 5.58
N VAL A 60 13.46 13.40 6.68
CA VAL A 60 14.01 13.70 8.01
C VAL A 60 15.52 13.56 8.06
N LEU A 61 16.09 12.50 7.47
CA LEU A 61 17.55 12.30 7.46
C LEU A 61 18.26 13.30 6.54
N ILE A 62 17.70 13.56 5.36
CA ILE A 62 18.23 14.56 4.44
C ILE A 62 18.23 15.95 5.09
N GLY A 63 17.17 16.31 5.81
CA GLY A 63 17.09 17.57 6.56
C GLY A 63 18.11 17.67 7.71
N LYS A 64 18.70 16.55 8.14
CA LYS A 64 19.80 16.48 9.11
C LYS A 64 21.18 16.44 8.46
N GLY A 65 21.29 16.64 7.15
CA GLY A 65 22.56 16.71 6.43
C GLY A 65 22.89 15.46 5.60
N ALA A 66 22.06 14.40 5.59
CA ALA A 66 22.31 13.20 4.82
C ALA A 66 21.87 13.36 3.33
N GLY A 67 22.41 14.36 2.63
CA GLY A 67 22.05 14.69 1.25
C GLY A 67 22.25 13.54 0.27
N GLU A 68 23.20 12.64 0.52
CA GLU A 68 23.47 11.44 -0.27
C GLU A 68 22.28 10.44 -0.32
N LEU A 69 21.30 10.59 0.56
CA LEU A 69 20.08 9.79 0.57
C LEU A 69 19.02 10.28 -0.45
N ALA A 70 19.21 11.43 -1.06
CA ALA A 70 18.24 12.00 -2.00
C ALA A 70 17.91 11.05 -3.17
N PRO A 71 18.86 10.37 -3.83
CA PRO A 71 18.53 9.43 -4.92
C PRO A 71 17.61 8.27 -4.49
N PHE A 72 17.73 7.78 -3.24
CA PHE A 72 16.86 6.75 -2.70
C PHE A 72 15.44 7.27 -2.50
N ARG A 73 15.30 8.45 -1.89
CA ARG A 73 13.99 9.13 -1.74
C ARG A 73 13.32 9.34 -3.11
N ASP A 74 14.06 9.82 -4.09
CA ASP A 74 13.53 10.16 -5.41
C ASP A 74 13.03 8.89 -6.13
N ARG A 75 13.66 7.74 -5.90
CA ARG A 75 13.15 6.45 -6.40
C ARG A 75 11.81 6.08 -5.76
N HIS A 76 11.62 6.30 -4.47
CA HIS A 76 10.31 6.10 -3.83
C HIS A 76 9.25 7.07 -4.36
N GLN A 77 9.62 8.32 -4.66
CA GLN A 77 8.71 9.29 -5.30
C GLN A 77 8.27 8.83 -6.69
N ALA A 78 9.19 8.26 -7.49
CA ALA A 78 8.86 7.68 -8.78
C ALA A 78 7.86 6.51 -8.65
N HIS A 79 8.07 5.61 -7.68
CA HIS A 79 7.13 4.53 -7.39
C HIS A 79 5.76 5.06 -6.95
N LEU A 80 5.72 6.07 -6.08
CA LEU A 80 4.48 6.71 -5.63
C LEU A 80 3.71 7.33 -6.79
N THR A 81 4.41 8.02 -7.67
CA THR A 81 3.82 8.61 -8.88
C THR A 81 3.20 7.54 -9.78
N GLU A 82 3.91 6.43 -9.98
CA GLU A 82 3.42 5.32 -10.82
C GLU A 82 2.21 4.62 -10.19
N LEU A 83 2.21 4.39 -8.87
CA LEU A 83 1.06 3.83 -8.14
C LEU A 83 -0.18 4.72 -8.29
N ARG A 84 -0.04 6.03 -8.09
CA ARG A 84 -1.15 6.99 -8.23
C ARG A 84 -1.67 7.07 -9.66
N ARG A 85 -0.77 7.00 -10.64
CA ARG A 85 -1.12 6.98 -12.06
C ARG A 85 -1.94 5.75 -12.43
N ARG A 86 -1.55 4.56 -11.94
CA ARG A 86 -2.24 3.30 -12.26
C ARG A 86 -3.51 3.10 -11.46
N PHE A 87 -3.56 3.60 -10.23
CA PHE A 87 -4.64 3.41 -9.30
C PHE A 87 -5.16 4.74 -8.74
N PRO A 88 -5.75 5.60 -9.58
CA PRO A 88 -6.20 6.92 -9.14
C PRO A 88 -7.25 6.85 -8.04
N ALA A 89 -8.11 5.83 -8.05
CA ALA A 89 -9.10 5.61 -7.00
C ALA A 89 -8.47 5.26 -5.63
N ALA A 90 -7.27 4.66 -5.62
CA ALA A 90 -6.53 4.40 -4.39
C ALA A 90 -5.86 5.66 -3.82
N ALA A 91 -5.61 6.67 -4.65
CA ALA A 91 -5.05 7.95 -4.24
C ALA A 91 -6.09 8.90 -3.61
N SER A 92 -7.38 8.62 -3.81
CA SER A 92 -8.48 9.36 -3.19
C SER A 92 -8.76 8.86 -1.77
N PRO A 93 -9.24 9.72 -0.86
CA PRO A 93 -9.70 9.27 0.46
C PRO A 93 -10.74 8.15 0.32
N ALA A 94 -10.68 7.14 1.19
CA ALA A 94 -11.67 6.07 1.18
C ALA A 94 -13.09 6.65 1.36
N PRO A 95 -14.10 6.17 0.60
CA PRO A 95 -15.48 6.55 0.85
C PRO A 95 -15.85 6.13 2.27
N GLY A 96 -16.12 7.07 3.15
CA GLY A 96 -16.44 6.82 4.57
C GLY A 96 -15.46 7.42 5.58
N ALA A 97 -14.31 7.93 5.19
CA ALA A 97 -13.52 8.82 6.03
C ALA A 97 -14.18 10.21 6.06
N THR A 98 -15.32 10.33 6.72
CA THR A 98 -15.88 11.62 7.08
C THR A 98 -14.84 12.33 7.95
N GLN A 99 -14.12 13.26 7.35
CA GLN A 99 -13.45 14.29 8.11
C GLN A 99 -14.58 15.00 8.87
N SER A 100 -14.65 14.77 10.17
CA SER A 100 -15.42 15.63 11.06
C SER A 100 -14.77 17.02 10.97
N SER A 101 -15.19 17.78 9.97
CA SER A 101 -14.99 19.22 9.91
C SER A 101 -15.85 19.80 11.02
N GLY A 102 -15.30 19.82 12.23
CA GLY A 102 -15.85 20.59 13.33
C GLY A 102 -15.83 22.05 12.92
N THR A 103 -16.98 22.53 12.49
CA THR A 103 -17.24 23.97 12.38
C THR A 103 -16.94 24.59 13.74
N PRO A 104 -16.01 25.55 13.89
CA PRO A 104 -15.83 26.25 15.14
C PRO A 104 -17.05 27.11 15.38
N SER A 105 -17.91 26.71 16.32
CA SER A 105 -18.93 27.57 16.87
C SER A 105 -18.24 28.56 17.85
N PRO A 106 -18.38 29.87 17.69
CA PRO A 106 -17.80 30.81 18.62
C PRO A 106 -18.68 30.95 19.87
N GLY A 107 -18.15 30.56 21.01
CA GLY A 107 -18.70 30.98 22.29
C GLY A 107 -18.81 29.89 23.33
N ALA A 108 -17.83 29.79 24.22
CA ALA A 108 -17.95 29.64 25.68
C ALA A 108 -16.59 29.30 26.28
N SER A 109 -16.05 30.28 26.97
CA SER A 109 -14.89 30.11 27.85
C SER A 109 -15.30 29.29 29.06
N SER A 110 -14.58 28.22 29.37
CA SER A 110 -14.52 27.61 30.71
C SER A 110 -13.23 26.80 30.89
N PRO A 111 -12.64 26.85 32.10
CA PRO A 111 -11.23 26.49 32.24
C PRO A 111 -10.99 25.02 32.54
N ALA A 112 -9.84 24.60 32.08
CA ALA A 112 -8.96 23.52 32.60
C ALA A 112 -9.59 22.24 33.20
N ALA A 113 -9.56 21.16 32.44
CA ALA A 113 -9.27 19.86 33.00
C ALA A 113 -8.22 19.17 32.08
N SER A 114 -7.03 19.06 32.63
CA SER A 114 -5.92 18.30 31.99
C SER A 114 -6.31 16.84 31.90
N SER A 115 -6.69 16.36 30.71
CA SER A 115 -6.77 14.95 30.42
C SER A 115 -5.36 14.42 30.23
N PRO A 116 -5.00 13.25 30.84
CA PRO A 116 -3.71 12.62 30.62
C PRO A 116 -3.60 12.23 29.14
N GLY A 117 -2.58 12.73 28.47
CA GLY A 117 -2.32 12.50 27.07
C GLY A 117 -2.32 11.00 26.74
N ALA A 118 -3.01 10.64 25.67
CA ALA A 118 -2.77 9.39 24.97
C ALA A 118 -1.27 9.25 24.74
N PRO A 119 -0.67 8.05 24.90
CA PRO A 119 0.75 7.87 24.66
C PRO A 119 1.01 8.21 23.20
N THR A 120 1.61 9.35 22.97
CA THR A 120 2.29 9.66 21.72
C THR A 120 3.30 8.53 21.56
N ALA A 121 3.04 7.60 20.65
CA ALA A 121 4.00 6.58 20.24
C ALA A 121 5.30 7.34 19.98
N GLY A 122 6.28 7.19 20.91
CA GLY A 122 7.48 8.00 20.95
C GLY A 122 8.06 8.06 19.55
N ALA A 123 8.31 9.27 19.07
CA ALA A 123 8.93 9.50 17.77
C ALA A 123 10.23 8.71 17.74
N ALA A 124 10.16 7.48 17.24
CA ALA A 124 11.31 6.61 17.11
C ALA A 124 12.35 7.40 16.33
N LYS A 125 13.53 7.64 16.95
CA LYS A 125 14.59 8.44 16.34
C LYS A 125 14.88 7.85 14.96
N VAL A 126 14.53 8.57 13.90
CA VAL A 126 14.84 8.16 12.54
C VAL A 126 16.35 8.09 12.39
N SER A 127 16.87 6.91 12.07
CA SER A 127 18.29 6.62 11.89
C SER A 127 18.49 5.80 10.61
N LEU A 128 19.73 5.74 10.12
CA LEU A 128 20.08 4.88 8.98
C LEU A 128 19.77 3.41 9.23
N SER A 129 20.02 2.93 10.44
CA SER A 129 19.73 1.54 10.80
C SER A 129 18.22 1.25 10.79
N SER A 130 17.41 2.17 11.32
CA SER A 130 15.96 2.03 11.28
C SER A 130 15.42 2.11 9.85
N LEU A 131 15.98 3.00 9.03
CA LEU A 131 15.59 3.14 7.62
C LEU A 131 15.93 1.87 6.83
N ARG A 132 17.14 1.30 7.00
CA ARG A 132 17.52 0.04 6.37
C ARG A 132 16.60 -1.11 6.77
N GLU A 133 16.19 -1.16 8.03
CA GLU A 133 15.26 -2.17 8.52
C GLU A 133 13.86 -1.99 7.89
N VAL A 134 13.40 -0.75 7.72
CA VAL A 134 12.15 -0.43 7.01
C VAL A 134 12.20 -0.95 5.57
N GLU A 135 13.27 -0.67 4.83
CA GLU A 135 13.44 -1.15 3.45
C GLU A 135 13.45 -2.68 3.38
N ARG A 136 14.19 -3.32 4.26
CA ARG A 136 14.27 -4.79 4.32
C ARG A 136 12.92 -5.44 4.60
N LYS A 137 12.16 -4.90 5.56
CA LYS A 137 10.80 -5.38 5.88
C LYS A 137 9.83 -5.14 4.74
N ALA A 138 9.90 -3.96 4.11
CA ALA A 138 9.07 -3.62 2.97
C ALA A 138 9.30 -4.62 1.82
N ALA A 139 10.55 -4.85 1.42
CA ALA A 139 10.89 -5.82 0.38
C ALA A 139 10.33 -7.22 0.66
N ALA A 140 10.48 -7.71 1.90
CA ALA A 140 9.95 -9.01 2.31
C ALA A 140 8.43 -9.07 2.25
N GLN A 141 7.73 -7.99 2.59
CA GLN A 141 6.28 -7.91 2.49
C GLN A 141 5.81 -7.92 1.03
N ARG A 142 6.50 -7.21 0.11
CA ARG A 142 6.14 -7.21 -1.33
C ARG A 142 6.16 -8.64 -1.89
N ALA A 143 7.21 -9.41 -1.59
CA ALA A 143 7.31 -10.80 -2.05
C ALA A 143 6.11 -11.67 -1.62
N ARG A 144 5.59 -11.46 -0.41
CA ARG A 144 4.45 -12.21 0.12
C ARG A 144 3.10 -11.82 -0.51
N ARG A 145 3.03 -10.65 -1.14
CA ARG A 145 1.79 -10.11 -1.72
C ARG A 145 1.64 -10.35 -3.21
N LEU A 146 2.50 -11.16 -3.83
CA LEU A 146 2.46 -11.42 -5.26
C LEU A 146 1.41 -12.44 -5.68
N SER A 147 0.94 -13.28 -4.77
CA SER A 147 -0.07 -14.30 -5.08
C SER A 147 -1.48 -13.69 -5.12
N GLY A 148 -2.29 -14.14 -6.06
CA GLY A 148 -3.72 -13.79 -6.13
C GLY A 148 -4.02 -12.39 -6.67
N ILE A 149 -3.03 -11.67 -7.20
CA ILE A 149 -3.21 -10.36 -7.84
C ILE A 149 -2.95 -10.45 -9.35
N ALA A 150 -3.49 -9.49 -10.12
CA ALA A 150 -3.29 -9.46 -11.57
C ALA A 150 -1.80 -9.37 -11.95
N PRO A 151 -1.38 -9.96 -13.08
CA PRO A 151 0.02 -9.99 -13.50
C PRO A 151 0.68 -8.61 -13.60
N SER A 152 -0.05 -7.60 -14.06
CA SER A 152 0.45 -6.23 -14.17
C SER A 152 0.72 -5.58 -12.81
N MET A 153 -0.14 -5.84 -11.82
CA MET A 153 0.05 -5.41 -10.44
C MET A 153 1.20 -6.18 -9.78
N ALA A 154 1.25 -7.51 -9.99
CA ALA A 154 2.34 -8.35 -9.47
C ALA A 154 3.71 -7.88 -9.97
N GLN A 155 3.82 -7.53 -11.25
CA GLN A 155 5.05 -7.00 -11.83
C GLN A 155 5.46 -5.67 -11.17
N LEU A 156 4.51 -4.75 -10.96
CA LEU A 156 4.79 -3.48 -10.27
C LEU A 156 5.24 -3.72 -8.83
N VAL A 157 4.53 -4.55 -8.07
CA VAL A 157 4.86 -4.87 -6.68
C VAL A 157 6.23 -5.54 -6.58
N ALA A 158 6.55 -6.47 -7.49
CA ALA A 158 7.85 -7.13 -7.53
C ALA A 158 8.98 -6.14 -7.84
N SER A 159 8.78 -5.22 -8.78
CA SER A 159 9.75 -4.16 -9.11
C SER A 159 10.01 -3.25 -7.92
N ILE A 160 8.96 -2.83 -7.22
CA ILE A 160 9.06 -2.03 -6.00
C ILE A 160 9.86 -2.80 -4.94
N GLY A 161 9.53 -4.07 -4.70
CA GLY A 161 10.20 -4.90 -3.70
C GLY A 161 11.68 -5.14 -4.01
N ALA A 162 12.02 -5.34 -5.28
CA ALA A 162 13.42 -5.47 -5.71
C ALA A 162 14.23 -4.19 -5.44
N CYS A 163 13.62 -3.02 -5.69
CA CYS A 163 14.23 -1.73 -5.40
C CYS A 163 14.44 -1.52 -3.89
N GLU A 164 13.44 -1.83 -3.06
CA GLU A 164 13.53 -1.76 -1.60
C GLU A 164 14.64 -2.69 -1.05
N ALA A 165 14.77 -3.90 -1.60
CA ALA A 165 15.84 -4.83 -1.24
C ALA A 165 17.22 -4.28 -1.60
N ALA A 166 17.37 -3.66 -2.79
CA ALA A 166 18.60 -3.01 -3.19
C ALA A 166 18.93 -1.81 -2.28
N HIS A 167 17.94 -1.00 -1.89
CA HIS A 167 18.12 0.10 -0.94
C HIS A 167 18.61 -0.39 0.42
N ALA A 168 18.03 -1.47 0.96
CA ALA A 168 18.45 -2.05 2.22
C ALA A 168 19.93 -2.46 2.24
N LEU A 169 20.49 -2.84 1.08
CA LEU A 169 21.90 -3.21 0.93
C LEU A 169 22.79 -1.99 0.67
N ALA A 170 22.30 -1.03 -0.14
CA ALA A 170 23.11 0.11 -0.60
C ALA A 170 23.16 1.27 0.38
N LEU A 171 22.23 1.38 1.32
CA LEU A 171 22.24 2.43 2.33
C LEU A 171 23.56 2.42 3.14
N PRO A 172 24.20 3.60 3.34
CA PRO A 172 25.45 3.70 4.11
C PRO A 172 25.25 3.19 5.54
N ARG A 173 26.32 2.70 6.16
CA ARG A 173 26.27 2.17 7.53
C ARG A 173 26.32 3.26 8.59
N SER A 174 26.93 4.39 8.25
CA SER A 174 27.02 5.61 9.06
C SER A 174 26.84 6.84 8.18
N LEU A 175 26.42 7.94 8.76
CA LEU A 175 26.42 9.29 8.18
C LEU A 175 27.66 10.01 8.59
#